data_3e51c97c1eb719c05559751d148794c8
#
_entry.id   3e51c97c1eb719c05559751d148794c8
#
_cell.length_a   1.000
_cell.length_b   1.000
_cell.length_c   1.000
_cell.angle_alpha   90.00
_cell.angle_beta   90.00
_cell.angle_gamma   90.00
#
_symmetry.space_group_name_H-M   'P 1'
#
loop_
_entity.id
_entity.type
_entity.pdbx_description
1 polymer ?
#
loop_
_entity_poly.entity_id
_entity_poly.type
_entity_poly.pdbx_seq_one_letter_code
_entity_poly.pdbx_strand_id
1 'polypeptide(L)'
;MIRGLYEAHLPVSNLNRSIEFYEGLGLQLDHKVEDNLAFLWIDKDKSWLGLWETEKVEVEYHPSLRHIAFQVSLADLKSSVAWLEDRGYTPREAFGFLPVEPFVMPHGEYAHAKIHFNDPDGNSLEFISKLVNPKKIKNRMYLSEWEQLNECRSENSK
;
A
#
# COMPACT_ATOMS: atom_id res chain seq x y z
N MET A 1 -8.72 8.18 24.53
CA MET A 1 -9.00 8.70 23.18
C MET A 1 -7.98 8.11 22.23
N ILE A 2 -8.40 7.73 21.01
CA ILE A 2 -7.54 7.08 20.00
C ILE A 2 -6.40 8.01 19.62
N ARG A 3 -5.16 7.47 19.56
CA ARG A 3 -3.94 8.22 19.18
C ARG A 3 -3.29 7.74 17.88
N GLY A 4 -3.66 6.56 17.40
CA GLY A 4 -3.12 5.96 16.18
C GLY A 4 -3.47 4.49 16.08
N LEU A 5 -3.01 3.85 15.01
CA LEU A 5 -3.03 2.40 14.89
C LEU A 5 -1.85 1.83 15.68
N TYR A 6 -2.12 0.89 16.58
CA TYR A 6 -1.09 0.24 17.38
C TYR A 6 -0.57 -1.03 16.69
N GLU A 7 -1.49 -1.87 16.25
CA GLU A 7 -1.15 -3.10 15.51
C GLU A 7 -2.25 -3.49 14.53
N ALA A 8 -1.86 -4.22 13.49
CA ALA A 8 -2.76 -4.92 12.59
C ALA A 8 -2.21 -6.34 12.37
N HIS A 9 -3.08 -7.31 12.12
CA HIS A 9 -2.68 -8.69 11.94
C HIS A 9 -3.15 -9.26 10.61
N LEU A 10 -2.30 -10.12 10.01
CA LEU A 10 -2.60 -10.88 8.80
C LEU A 10 -2.35 -12.37 9.02
N PRO A 11 -3.23 -13.24 8.51
CA PRO A 11 -2.95 -14.67 8.45
C PRO A 11 -1.97 -14.96 7.32
N VAL A 12 -1.03 -15.87 7.57
CA VAL A 12 -0.04 -16.32 6.59
C VAL A 12 0.11 -17.83 6.64
N SER A 13 0.43 -18.48 5.53
CA SER A 13 0.58 -19.94 5.48
C SER A 13 2.00 -20.42 5.79
N ASN A 14 2.98 -19.52 5.73
CA ASN A 14 4.37 -19.80 6.09
C ASN A 14 5.02 -18.54 6.66
N LEU A 15 5.28 -18.55 7.96
CA LEU A 15 5.75 -17.38 8.70
C LEU A 15 7.10 -16.85 8.20
N ASN A 16 8.06 -17.76 7.93
CA ASN A 16 9.40 -17.35 7.49
C ASN A 16 9.36 -16.69 6.10
N ARG A 17 8.64 -17.29 5.13
CA ARG A 17 8.43 -16.72 3.80
C ARG A 17 7.79 -15.32 3.89
N SER A 18 6.80 -15.15 4.76
CA SER A 18 6.12 -13.86 4.92
C SER A 18 7.01 -12.82 5.60
N ILE A 19 7.82 -13.21 6.60
CA ILE A 19 8.82 -12.32 7.19
C ILE A 19 9.79 -11.81 6.10
N GLU A 20 10.38 -12.71 5.31
CA GLU A 20 11.29 -12.34 4.22
C GLU A 20 10.64 -11.37 3.22
N PHE A 21 9.37 -11.60 2.87
CA PHE A 21 8.60 -10.71 1.99
C PHE A 21 8.46 -9.31 2.59
N TYR A 22 7.99 -9.20 3.84
CA TYR A 22 7.74 -7.89 4.47
C TYR A 22 9.05 -7.15 4.82
N GLU A 23 10.14 -7.87 5.15
CA GLU A 23 11.46 -7.27 5.26
C GLU A 23 11.97 -6.75 3.90
N GLY A 24 11.66 -7.46 2.80
CA GLY A 24 11.90 -7.01 1.43
C GLY A 24 11.13 -5.73 1.05
N LEU A 25 9.97 -5.48 1.67
CA LEU A 25 9.22 -4.21 1.56
C LEU A 25 9.82 -3.09 2.42
N GLY A 26 10.76 -3.40 3.34
CA GLY A 26 11.41 -2.44 4.21
C GLY A 26 10.91 -2.41 5.65
N LEU A 27 9.99 -3.32 6.03
CA LEU A 27 9.63 -3.49 7.43
C LEU A 27 10.79 -4.20 8.17
N GLN A 28 10.93 -3.95 9.45
CA GLN A 28 11.94 -4.58 10.27
C GLN A 28 11.30 -5.57 11.24
N LEU A 29 11.76 -6.83 11.25
CA LEU A 29 11.35 -7.79 12.27
C LEU A 29 11.73 -7.26 13.66
N ASP A 30 10.75 -7.20 14.55
CA ASP A 30 10.96 -6.88 15.96
C ASP A 30 11.18 -8.17 16.78
N HIS A 31 10.18 -9.03 16.84
CA HIS A 31 10.27 -10.29 17.58
C HIS A 31 9.32 -11.35 17.04
N LYS A 32 9.57 -12.60 17.46
CA LYS A 32 8.66 -13.73 17.29
C LYS A 32 8.09 -14.14 18.64
N VAL A 33 6.84 -14.59 18.63
CA VAL A 33 6.19 -15.21 19.79
C VAL A 33 5.90 -16.65 19.42
N GLU A 34 6.54 -17.57 20.10
CA GLU A 34 6.52 -18.99 19.71
C GLU A 34 6.94 -19.19 18.24
N ASP A 35 6.47 -20.27 17.59
CA ASP A 35 6.87 -20.56 16.21
C ASP A 35 5.84 -20.07 15.16
N ASN A 36 4.74 -19.45 15.58
CA ASN A 36 3.59 -19.18 14.74
C ASN A 36 3.16 -17.71 14.65
N LEU A 37 3.86 -16.80 15.32
CA LEU A 37 3.53 -15.37 15.31
C LEU A 37 4.80 -14.54 15.24
N ALA A 38 4.81 -13.54 14.36
CA ALA A 38 5.89 -12.54 14.27
C ALA A 38 5.33 -11.12 14.24
N PHE A 39 6.07 -10.18 14.79
CA PHE A 39 5.78 -8.76 14.75
C PHE A 39 6.88 -8.01 13.99
N LEU A 40 6.46 -7.20 13.01
CA LEU A 40 7.34 -6.34 12.24
C LEU A 40 6.93 -4.88 12.45
N TRP A 41 7.90 -4.00 12.62
CA TRP A 41 7.64 -2.57 12.75
C TRP A 41 7.10 -1.97 11.45
N ILE A 42 5.92 -1.32 11.51
CA ILE A 42 5.43 -0.39 10.47
C ILE A 42 6.04 0.99 10.74
N ASP A 43 5.92 1.49 11.95
CA ASP A 43 6.60 2.69 12.45
C ASP A 43 7.30 2.30 13.75
N LYS A 44 8.63 2.36 13.75
CA LYS A 44 9.47 1.87 14.85
C LYS A 44 9.04 2.47 16.19
N ASP A 45 8.92 1.60 17.19
CA ASP A 45 8.48 1.91 18.57
C ASP A 45 7.04 2.46 18.68
N LYS A 46 6.23 2.37 17.59
CA LYS A 46 4.86 2.92 17.59
C LYS A 46 3.80 1.93 17.09
N SER A 47 4.07 1.20 16.01
CA SER A 47 3.06 0.31 15.44
C SER A 47 3.65 -0.91 14.76
N TRP A 48 2.93 -2.04 14.87
CA TRP A 48 3.34 -3.32 14.31
C TRP A 48 2.37 -3.88 13.27
N LEU A 49 2.94 -4.70 12.39
CA LEU A 49 2.24 -5.72 11.63
C LEU A 49 2.51 -7.07 12.29
N GLY A 50 1.46 -7.73 12.76
CA GLY A 50 1.50 -9.10 13.25
C GLY A 50 1.20 -10.10 12.14
N LEU A 51 2.03 -11.13 12.00
CA LEU A 51 1.85 -12.23 11.05
C LEU A 51 1.55 -13.52 11.83
N TRP A 52 0.35 -14.07 11.65
CA TRP A 52 -0.08 -15.33 12.27
C TRP A 52 0.00 -16.49 11.29
N GLU A 53 0.87 -17.45 11.55
CA GLU A 53 0.88 -18.70 10.77
C GLU A 53 -0.37 -19.53 11.06
N THR A 54 -1.05 -19.95 9.98
CA THR A 54 -2.29 -20.74 10.06
C THR A 54 -2.45 -21.63 8.82
N GLU A 55 -3.07 -22.80 9.02
CA GLU A 55 -3.43 -23.69 7.91
C GLU A 55 -4.58 -23.14 7.04
N LYS A 56 -5.37 -22.20 7.55
CA LYS A 56 -6.56 -21.65 6.89
C LYS A 56 -6.35 -20.18 6.51
N VAL A 57 -5.61 -19.96 5.43
CA VAL A 57 -5.39 -18.62 4.88
C VAL A 57 -6.49 -18.21 3.89
N GLU A 58 -7.13 -19.17 3.24
CA GLU A 58 -8.16 -18.93 2.24
C GLU A 58 -9.41 -18.32 2.89
N VAL A 59 -9.82 -17.17 2.39
CA VAL A 59 -11.09 -16.51 2.70
C VAL A 59 -11.72 -16.05 1.40
N GLU A 60 -13.05 -15.97 1.38
CA GLU A 60 -13.80 -15.40 0.28
C GLU A 60 -13.29 -13.98 -0.02
N TYR A 61 -13.05 -13.68 -1.30
CA TYR A 61 -12.52 -12.37 -1.68
C TYR A 61 -13.52 -11.25 -1.36
N HIS A 62 -13.05 -10.27 -0.62
CA HIS A 62 -13.72 -8.99 -0.45
C HIS A 62 -12.67 -7.87 -0.37
N PRO A 63 -12.85 -6.74 -1.08
CA PRO A 63 -11.82 -5.67 -1.15
C PRO A 63 -11.38 -5.10 0.22
N SER A 64 -12.22 -5.24 1.25
CA SER A 64 -11.93 -4.74 2.60
C SER A 64 -11.32 -5.78 3.54
N LEU A 65 -11.23 -7.04 3.10
CA LEU A 65 -10.66 -8.09 3.94
C LEU A 65 -9.16 -8.18 3.74
N ARG A 66 -8.43 -8.25 4.85
CA ARG A 66 -6.96 -8.39 4.86
C ARG A 66 -6.29 -7.36 3.96
N HIS A 67 -6.73 -6.10 4.08
CA HIS A 67 -6.20 -4.97 3.31
C HIS A 67 -5.36 -4.06 4.19
N ILE A 68 -4.14 -3.79 3.77
CA ILE A 68 -3.24 -2.85 4.42
C ILE A 68 -2.71 -1.84 3.40
N ALA A 69 -2.83 -0.56 3.75
CA ALA A 69 -2.27 0.55 2.99
C ALA A 69 -1.02 1.08 3.71
N PHE A 70 0.13 1.03 3.05
CA PHE A 70 1.36 1.64 3.54
C PHE A 70 1.52 3.04 2.94
N GLN A 71 1.65 4.04 3.81
CA GLN A 71 1.96 5.38 3.36
C GLN A 71 3.40 5.45 2.85
N VAL A 72 3.56 6.00 1.64
CA VAL A 72 4.86 6.28 1.03
C VAL A 72 4.92 7.72 0.55
N SER A 73 6.12 8.23 0.28
CA SER A 73 6.25 9.53 -0.37
C SER A 73 5.73 9.47 -1.81
N LEU A 74 5.30 10.61 -2.37
CA LEU A 74 4.88 10.66 -3.77
C LEU A 74 6.03 10.30 -4.73
N ALA A 75 7.27 10.65 -4.38
CA ALA A 75 8.45 10.29 -5.15
C ALA A 75 8.65 8.78 -5.21
N ASP A 76 8.56 8.09 -4.06
CA ASP A 76 8.67 6.64 -3.99
C ASP A 76 7.50 5.96 -4.71
N LEU A 77 6.28 6.50 -4.58
CA LEU A 77 5.11 5.96 -5.26
C LEU A 77 5.26 5.99 -6.78
N LYS A 78 5.83 7.06 -7.35
CA LYS A 78 6.07 7.16 -8.80
C LYS A 78 7.00 6.06 -9.33
N SER A 79 7.96 5.63 -8.55
CA SER A 79 8.89 4.55 -8.90
C SER A 79 8.42 3.17 -8.43
N SER A 80 7.30 3.08 -7.74
CA SER A 80 6.90 1.87 -7.01
C SER A 80 6.61 0.65 -7.90
N VAL A 81 6.13 0.84 -9.13
CA VAL A 81 5.90 -0.28 -10.06
C VAL A 81 7.23 -0.98 -10.36
N ALA A 82 8.20 -0.25 -10.89
CA ALA A 82 9.53 -0.80 -11.19
C ALA A 82 10.21 -1.34 -9.92
N TRP A 83 10.08 -0.64 -8.80
CA TRP A 83 10.66 -1.05 -7.52
C TRP A 83 10.09 -2.40 -7.02
N LEU A 84 8.79 -2.64 -7.21
CA LEU A 84 8.15 -3.92 -6.87
C LEU A 84 8.60 -5.03 -7.82
N GLU A 85 8.59 -4.77 -9.14
CA GLU A 85 8.96 -5.73 -10.17
C GLU A 85 10.43 -6.17 -10.04
N ASP A 86 11.36 -5.26 -9.76
CA ASP A 86 12.77 -5.54 -9.52
C ASP A 86 13.00 -6.50 -8.33
N ARG A 87 12.03 -6.59 -7.42
CA ARG A 87 12.04 -7.49 -6.25
C ARG A 87 11.21 -8.76 -6.45
N GLY A 88 10.67 -8.94 -7.65
CA GLY A 88 9.83 -10.09 -7.99
C GLY A 88 8.39 -9.99 -7.43
N TYR A 89 7.96 -8.80 -6.99
CA TYR A 89 6.59 -8.57 -6.57
C TYR A 89 5.77 -8.05 -7.75
N THR A 90 4.57 -8.58 -7.92
CA THR A 90 3.73 -8.23 -9.07
C THR A 90 2.64 -7.23 -8.67
N PRO A 91 2.72 -5.98 -9.15
CA PRO A 91 1.60 -5.06 -9.03
C PRO A 91 0.36 -5.63 -9.72
N ARG A 92 -0.83 -5.33 -9.19
CA ARG A 92 -2.08 -5.87 -9.73
C ARG A 92 -3.06 -4.80 -10.14
N GLU A 93 -3.97 -5.16 -11.05
CA GLU A 93 -5.13 -4.34 -11.39
C GLU A 93 -5.97 -4.06 -10.14
N ALA A 94 -6.47 -2.82 -10.05
CA ALA A 94 -7.42 -2.41 -9.04
C ALA A 94 -8.34 -1.30 -9.58
N PHE A 95 -9.62 -1.37 -9.24
CA PHE A 95 -10.63 -0.37 -9.62
C PHE A 95 -10.72 -0.07 -11.12
N GLY A 96 -10.34 -1.03 -11.99
CA GLY A 96 -10.32 -0.89 -13.44
C GLY A 96 -9.06 -0.22 -14.01
N PHE A 97 -8.01 -0.01 -13.19
CA PHE A 97 -6.72 0.51 -13.61
C PHE A 97 -5.69 -0.62 -13.69
N LEU A 98 -5.05 -0.75 -14.85
CA LEU A 98 -3.91 -1.64 -15.01
C LEU A 98 -2.71 -1.09 -14.22
N PRO A 99 -1.83 -1.95 -13.68
CA PRO A 99 -0.73 -1.53 -12.82
C PRO A 99 0.49 -0.99 -13.59
N VAL A 100 0.27 -0.20 -14.65
CA VAL A 100 1.33 0.41 -15.46
C VAL A 100 1.97 1.62 -14.79
N GLU A 101 1.20 2.31 -13.97
CA GLU A 101 1.60 3.40 -13.10
C GLU A 101 0.58 3.56 -11.96
N PRO A 102 0.87 4.35 -10.90
CA PRO A 102 -0.13 4.66 -9.88
C PRO A 102 -1.35 5.38 -10.46
N PHE A 103 -2.52 5.10 -9.89
CA PHE A 103 -3.75 5.83 -10.22
C PHE A 103 -4.24 6.66 -9.04
N VAL A 104 -5.06 7.67 -9.33
CA VAL A 104 -5.54 8.64 -8.35
C VAL A 104 -7.04 8.46 -8.13
N MET A 105 -7.42 8.38 -6.85
CA MET A 105 -8.81 8.40 -6.40
C MET A 105 -9.08 9.72 -5.67
N PRO A 106 -9.85 10.64 -6.28
CA PRO A 106 -10.23 11.89 -5.64
C PRO A 106 -11.20 11.67 -4.45
N HIS A 107 -11.03 12.49 -3.41
CA HIS A 107 -11.89 12.49 -2.24
C HIS A 107 -12.05 13.92 -1.69
N GLY A 108 -13.00 14.65 -2.22
CA GLY A 108 -13.26 16.04 -1.83
C GLY A 108 -12.08 16.97 -2.12
N GLU A 109 -11.51 17.55 -1.08
CA GLU A 109 -10.35 18.48 -1.17
C GLU A 109 -9.00 17.75 -1.26
N TYR A 110 -9.01 16.42 -1.13
CA TYR A 110 -7.84 15.57 -1.22
C TYR A 110 -8.02 14.54 -2.32
N ALA A 111 -6.94 13.84 -2.62
CA ALA A 111 -6.91 12.65 -3.44
C ALA A 111 -5.87 11.68 -2.88
N HIS A 112 -5.95 10.42 -3.29
CA HIS A 112 -4.96 9.42 -2.95
C HIS A 112 -4.43 8.81 -4.23
N ALA A 113 -3.13 8.95 -4.47
CA ALA A 113 -2.43 8.18 -5.48
C ALA A 113 -2.03 6.83 -4.86
N LYS A 114 -2.17 5.74 -5.61
CA LYS A 114 -1.95 4.39 -5.09
C LYS A 114 -1.56 3.38 -6.16
N ILE A 115 -0.91 2.31 -5.73
CA ILE A 115 -0.65 1.09 -6.49
C ILE A 115 -0.98 -0.11 -5.59
N HIS A 116 -1.56 -1.16 -6.17
CA HIS A 116 -1.96 -2.37 -5.44
C HIS A 116 -1.08 -3.56 -5.80
N PHE A 117 -0.84 -4.42 -4.84
CA PHE A 117 -0.14 -5.70 -4.98
C PHE A 117 -0.60 -6.66 -3.88
N ASN A 118 -0.13 -7.89 -3.88
CA ASN A 118 -0.47 -8.86 -2.84
C ASN A 118 0.81 -9.37 -2.16
N ASP A 119 0.67 -9.80 -0.91
CA ASP A 119 1.69 -10.64 -0.27
C ASP A 119 1.62 -12.09 -0.80
N PRO A 120 2.55 -12.98 -0.41
CA PRO A 120 2.57 -14.38 -0.87
C PRO A 120 1.32 -15.20 -0.55
N ASP A 121 0.51 -14.77 0.40
CA ASP A 121 -0.73 -15.42 0.82
C ASP A 121 -2.00 -14.70 0.31
N GLY A 122 -1.83 -13.74 -0.61
CA GLY A 122 -2.92 -13.01 -1.23
C GLY A 122 -3.53 -11.92 -0.36
N ASN A 123 -2.88 -11.54 0.74
CA ASN A 123 -3.30 -10.36 1.50
C ASN A 123 -3.15 -9.11 0.62
N SER A 124 -4.20 -8.29 0.57
CA SER A 124 -4.26 -7.11 -0.29
C SER A 124 -3.42 -5.96 0.29
N LEU A 125 -2.41 -5.55 -0.43
CA LEU A 125 -1.55 -4.45 -0.04
C LEU A 125 -1.67 -3.28 -1.01
N GLU A 126 -1.45 -2.07 -0.52
CA GLU A 126 -1.27 -0.90 -1.36
C GLU A 126 -0.17 0.01 -0.83
N PHE A 127 0.57 0.64 -1.74
CA PHE A 127 1.30 1.86 -1.44
C PHE A 127 0.40 3.06 -1.75
N ILE A 128 0.33 4.01 -0.83
CA ILE A 128 -0.56 5.16 -0.91
C ILE A 128 0.15 6.46 -0.57
N SER A 129 -0.13 7.51 -1.35
CA SER A 129 0.32 8.88 -1.07
C SER A 129 -0.84 9.84 -1.14
N LYS A 130 -0.94 10.73 -0.14
CA LYS A 130 -1.97 11.75 -0.09
C LYS A 130 -1.60 12.92 -0.99
N LEU A 131 -2.56 13.39 -1.79
CA LEU A 131 -2.46 14.54 -2.68
C LEU A 131 -3.48 15.62 -2.29
N VAL A 132 -3.20 16.87 -2.62
CA VAL A 132 -4.20 17.95 -2.58
C VAL A 132 -5.02 17.93 -3.86
N ASN A 133 -6.31 18.27 -3.78
CA ASN A 133 -7.22 18.37 -4.93
C ASN A 133 -7.81 19.79 -5.06
N PRO A 134 -7.00 20.79 -5.39
CA PRO A 134 -7.44 22.20 -5.42
C PRO A 134 -8.48 22.47 -6.50
N LYS A 135 -8.49 21.64 -7.56
CA LYS A 135 -9.45 21.74 -8.67
C LYS A 135 -10.75 20.95 -8.42
N LYS A 136 -10.87 20.28 -7.28
CA LYS A 136 -12.02 19.43 -6.92
C LYS A 136 -12.39 18.43 -8.02
N ILE A 137 -11.35 17.84 -8.65
CA ILE A 137 -11.51 16.79 -9.66
C ILE A 137 -12.27 15.64 -9.03
N LYS A 138 -13.21 15.05 -9.77
CA LYS A 138 -14.06 13.94 -9.27
C LYS A 138 -13.74 12.60 -9.94
N ASN A 139 -13.17 12.63 -11.12
CA ASN A 139 -12.88 11.43 -11.89
C ASN A 139 -11.58 10.78 -11.42
N ARG A 140 -11.58 9.44 -11.39
CA ARG A 140 -10.36 8.65 -11.21
C ARG A 140 -9.56 8.70 -12.51
N MET A 141 -8.23 8.69 -12.39
CA MET A 141 -7.31 8.76 -13.53
C MET A 141 -5.93 8.25 -13.14
N TYR A 142 -5.06 8.04 -14.09
CA TYR A 142 -3.66 7.77 -13.83
C TYR A 142 -2.94 8.98 -13.22
N LEU A 143 -1.86 8.73 -12.48
CA LEU A 143 -1.11 9.80 -11.80
C LEU A 143 -0.51 10.80 -12.79
N SER A 144 -0.03 10.32 -13.94
CA SER A 144 0.49 11.18 -15.01
C SER A 144 -0.57 12.18 -15.52
N GLU A 145 -1.81 11.72 -15.73
CA GLU A 145 -2.93 12.57 -16.13
C GLU A 145 -3.29 13.60 -15.02
N TRP A 146 -3.28 13.14 -13.76
CA TRP A 146 -3.50 14.01 -12.61
C TRP A 146 -2.49 15.15 -12.53
N GLU A 147 -1.21 14.85 -12.73
CA GLU A 147 -0.13 15.85 -12.71
C GLU A 147 -0.30 16.84 -13.83
N GLN A 148 -0.51 16.40 -15.06
CA GLN A 148 -0.76 17.28 -16.21
C GLN A 148 -1.93 18.23 -15.96
N LEU A 149 -3.04 17.75 -15.39
CA LEU A 149 -4.19 18.60 -15.06
C LEU A 149 -3.85 19.64 -13.97
N ASN A 150 -2.92 19.35 -13.08
CA ASN A 150 -2.57 20.27 -11.99
C ASN A 150 -1.41 21.22 -12.34
N GLU A 151 -0.52 20.85 -13.27
CA GLU A 151 0.60 21.69 -13.75
C GLU A 151 0.16 22.79 -14.72
N CYS A 152 -0.89 22.60 -15.52
CA CYS A 152 -1.39 23.55 -16.53
C CYS A 152 -1.86 24.92 -15.99
N ARG A 153 -1.34 25.44 -14.88
CA ARG A 153 -1.68 26.78 -14.34
C ARG A 153 -0.50 27.70 -14.02
N SER A 154 0.72 27.29 -14.27
CA SER A 154 1.87 28.21 -14.05
C SER A 154 2.14 29.18 -15.20
N GLU A 155 1.52 29.00 -16.37
CA GLU A 155 1.83 29.82 -17.56
C GLU A 155 0.82 30.96 -17.87
N ASN A 156 -0.33 31.04 -17.19
CA ASN A 156 -1.35 32.07 -17.46
C ASN A 156 -1.50 33.15 -16.38
N SER A 157 -0.45 33.43 -15.62
CA SER A 157 -0.40 34.55 -14.67
C SER A 157 0.85 35.41 -14.94
N LYS A 158 0.87 36.03 -16.09
CA LYS A 158 1.72 37.19 -16.36
C LYS A 158 0.89 38.32 -16.98
#